data_73d51297debe389a1803a2c32d728680
#
_entry.id   73d51297debe389a1803a2c32d728680
#
_cell.length_a   1.000
_cell.length_b   1.000
_cell.length_c   1.000
_cell.angle_alpha   90.00
_cell.angle_beta   90.00
_cell.angle_gamma   90.00
#
_symmetry.space_group_name_H-M   'P 1'
#
loop_
_entity.id
_entity.type
_entity.pdbx_description
1 polymer ?
#
loop_
_entity_poly.entity_id
_entity_poly.type
_entity_poly.pdbx_seq_one_letter_code
_entity_poly.pdbx_strand_id
1 'polypeptide(L)'
;ITGQVNSALVGSDVFQEADITGAAESFVKYSYLVRKAGDIPRILREAFYIAASGRPGPVLVDVPMDVQLAEVKKFVWPEEVNLRTYKPTYKGNTAQLKKLMKALAASRRPILCTGGGVHLCQGAGVVRAFAEKYNIPVISTMMGIGTMPTQHPLYMGMLGNNGGMAANRAVVDADLVIMAGARLADRALSNPTELFKGKTLVHIDVDPAEIGKNAPVSIP
;
A
#
# COMPACT_ATOMS: atom_id res chain seq x y z
N ILE A 1 -4.42 19.87 4.65
CA ILE A 1 -4.60 21.19 4.02
C ILE A 1 -3.75 22.17 4.80
N THR A 2 -2.95 22.97 4.10
CA THR A 2 -2.06 24.02 4.67
C THR A 2 -2.40 25.37 4.07
N GLY A 3 -1.98 26.44 4.74
CA GLY A 3 -2.05 27.81 4.22
C GLY A 3 -0.67 28.27 3.74
N GLN A 4 -0.66 29.24 2.83
CA GLN A 4 0.54 29.83 2.25
C GLN A 4 0.38 31.35 2.18
N VAL A 5 1.48 32.08 2.06
CA VAL A 5 1.46 33.52 1.77
C VAL A 5 0.75 33.81 0.45
N ASN A 6 0.51 35.09 0.12
CA ASN A 6 -0.10 35.45 -1.17
C ASN A 6 0.64 34.78 -2.34
N SER A 7 -0.09 34.28 -3.32
CA SER A 7 0.46 33.58 -4.47
C SER A 7 1.53 34.38 -5.25
N ALA A 8 1.38 35.73 -5.28
CA ALA A 8 2.37 36.62 -5.88
C ALA A 8 3.70 36.72 -5.11
N LEU A 9 3.73 36.32 -3.86
CA LEU A 9 4.89 36.40 -2.98
C LEU A 9 5.62 35.06 -2.82
N VAL A 10 5.03 33.97 -3.29
CA VAL A 10 5.62 32.63 -3.22
C VAL A 10 6.94 32.60 -4.01
N GLY A 11 8.02 32.17 -3.36
CA GLY A 11 9.38 32.15 -3.90
C GLY A 11 10.15 33.44 -3.68
N SER A 12 9.64 34.38 -2.87
CA SER A 12 10.29 35.68 -2.57
C SER A 12 10.93 35.74 -1.19
N ASP A 13 10.91 34.63 -0.43
CA ASP A 13 11.48 34.51 0.92
C ASP A 13 10.89 35.52 1.92
N VAL A 14 9.59 35.76 1.83
CA VAL A 14 8.88 36.68 2.69
C VAL A 14 8.55 36.07 4.05
N PHE A 15 8.22 36.93 5.03
CA PHE A 15 7.85 36.49 6.36
C PHE A 15 6.71 35.45 6.34
N GLN A 16 6.90 34.35 7.05
CA GLN A 16 6.01 33.18 7.13
C GLN A 16 5.84 32.41 5.81
N GLU A 17 6.63 32.66 4.80
CA GLU A 17 6.71 31.74 3.66
C GLU A 17 7.42 30.45 4.06
N ALA A 18 6.84 29.33 3.64
CA ALA A 18 7.48 28.01 3.77
C ALA A 18 7.17 27.16 2.55
N ASP A 19 8.18 26.53 1.98
CA ASP A 19 7.97 25.52 0.93
C ASP A 19 7.48 24.21 1.57
N ILE A 20 6.22 24.21 2.03
CA ILE A 20 5.62 23.06 2.66
C ILE A 20 5.34 21.93 1.64
N THR A 21 5.15 22.28 0.37
CA THR A 21 4.98 21.28 -0.70
C THR A 21 6.25 20.50 -0.94
N GLY A 22 7.40 21.16 -1.04
CA GLY A 22 8.70 20.52 -1.14
C GLY A 22 9.09 19.75 0.13
N ALA A 23 8.88 20.35 1.30
CA ALA A 23 9.16 19.68 2.58
C ALA A 23 8.34 18.38 2.76
N ALA A 24 7.11 18.34 2.27
CA ALA A 24 6.23 17.18 2.38
C ALA A 24 6.50 16.09 1.34
N GLU A 25 7.23 16.35 0.27
CA GLU A 25 7.38 15.45 -0.89
C GLU A 25 7.83 14.04 -0.52
N SER A 26 8.68 13.90 0.50
CA SER A 26 9.21 12.60 0.91
C SER A 26 8.20 11.69 1.65
N PHE A 27 7.09 12.23 2.15
CA PHE A 27 6.13 11.47 2.97
C PHE A 27 4.67 11.59 2.53
N VAL A 28 4.37 12.37 1.47
CA VAL A 28 3.03 12.42 0.86
C VAL A 28 3.01 11.70 -0.48
N LYS A 29 1.84 11.25 -0.90
CA LYS A 29 1.67 10.68 -2.24
C LYS A 29 1.70 11.74 -3.34
N TYR A 30 1.21 12.91 -3.03
CA TYR A 30 1.19 14.06 -3.92
C TYR A 30 0.99 15.35 -3.13
N SER A 31 1.47 16.48 -3.66
CA SER A 31 1.24 17.80 -3.10
C SER A 31 0.70 18.76 -4.19
N TYR A 32 -0.23 19.61 -3.80
CA TYR A 32 -0.81 20.65 -4.64
C TYR A 32 -0.53 22.03 -4.04
N LEU A 33 -0.01 22.95 -4.84
CA LEU A 33 -0.08 24.38 -4.57
C LEU A 33 -1.22 24.96 -5.40
N VAL A 34 -2.29 25.42 -4.74
CA VAL A 34 -3.49 25.96 -5.40
C VAL A 34 -3.20 27.37 -5.91
N ARG A 35 -3.35 27.59 -7.20
CA ARG A 35 -3.06 28.89 -7.83
C ARG A 35 -4.30 29.71 -8.16
N LYS A 36 -5.48 29.09 -8.20
CA LYS A 36 -6.77 29.74 -8.52
C LYS A 36 -7.87 29.13 -7.67
N ALA A 37 -8.71 29.98 -7.08
CA ALA A 37 -9.83 29.54 -6.24
C ALA A 37 -10.80 28.60 -6.99
N GLY A 38 -11.03 28.84 -8.28
CA GLY A 38 -11.88 27.98 -9.12
C GLY A 38 -11.36 26.55 -9.30
N ASP A 39 -10.06 26.29 -9.03
CA ASP A 39 -9.48 24.96 -9.12
C ASP A 39 -9.65 24.13 -7.83
N ILE A 40 -10.03 24.78 -6.71
CA ILE A 40 -10.14 24.10 -5.40
C ILE A 40 -11.03 22.86 -5.47
N PRO A 41 -12.25 22.89 -6.05
CA PRO A 41 -13.11 21.69 -6.09
C PRO A 41 -12.45 20.53 -6.83
N ARG A 42 -11.82 20.81 -7.97
CA ARG A 42 -11.10 19.79 -8.76
C ARG A 42 -9.91 19.22 -7.97
N ILE A 43 -9.07 20.10 -7.40
CA ILE A 43 -7.88 19.69 -6.65
C ILE A 43 -8.27 18.87 -5.43
N LEU A 44 -9.29 19.27 -4.68
CA LEU A 44 -9.77 18.48 -3.53
C LEU A 44 -10.28 17.11 -3.97
N ARG A 45 -11.06 17.05 -5.06
CA ARG A 45 -11.56 15.78 -5.59
C ARG A 45 -10.42 14.83 -5.99
N GLU A 46 -9.42 15.37 -6.69
CA GLU A 46 -8.20 14.64 -7.07
C GLU A 46 -7.40 14.21 -5.84
N ALA A 47 -7.21 15.09 -4.86
CA ALA A 47 -6.47 14.81 -3.62
C ALA A 47 -7.09 13.65 -2.82
N PHE A 48 -8.41 13.66 -2.62
CA PHE A 48 -9.13 12.57 -1.97
C PHE A 48 -9.02 11.25 -2.76
N TYR A 49 -9.13 11.32 -4.08
CA TYR A 49 -8.97 10.15 -4.94
C TYR A 49 -7.56 9.54 -4.82
N ILE A 50 -6.51 10.38 -4.90
CA ILE A 50 -5.13 9.91 -4.75
C ILE A 50 -4.90 9.34 -3.36
N ALA A 51 -5.38 10.04 -2.32
CA ALA A 51 -5.19 9.61 -0.93
C ALA A 51 -5.82 8.24 -0.64
N ALA A 52 -7.01 7.97 -1.19
CA ALA A 52 -7.79 6.76 -0.90
C ALA A 52 -7.55 5.59 -1.86
N SER A 53 -6.97 5.83 -3.04
CA SER A 53 -6.80 4.80 -4.08
C SER A 53 -5.39 4.20 -4.11
N GLY A 54 -5.24 3.02 -4.73
CA GLY A 54 -3.99 2.27 -4.70
C GLY A 54 -3.60 1.92 -3.28
N ARG A 55 -2.35 2.16 -2.91
CA ARG A 55 -1.92 2.16 -1.51
C ARG A 55 -2.33 3.49 -0.88
N PRO A 56 -3.25 3.52 0.10
CA PRO A 56 -3.68 4.75 0.74
C PRO A 56 -2.52 5.50 1.42
N GLY A 57 -2.57 6.82 1.35
CA GLY A 57 -1.54 7.67 1.96
C GLY A 57 -1.90 9.16 1.89
N PRO A 58 -1.19 10.04 2.60
CA PRO A 58 -1.51 11.44 2.69
C PRO A 58 -1.29 12.17 1.35
N VAL A 59 -2.08 13.20 1.13
CA VAL A 59 -1.93 14.19 0.06
C VAL A 59 -2.00 15.57 0.69
N LEU A 60 -1.11 16.46 0.31
CA LEU A 60 -1.06 17.83 0.80
C LEU A 60 -1.72 18.77 -0.21
N VAL A 61 -2.53 19.70 0.29
CA VAL A 61 -3.10 20.80 -0.50
C VAL A 61 -2.75 22.10 0.19
N ASP A 62 -1.89 22.88 -0.44
CA ASP A 62 -1.44 24.19 0.06
C ASP A 62 -2.20 25.31 -0.63
N VAL A 63 -2.84 26.17 0.16
CA VAL A 63 -3.78 27.19 -0.34
C VAL A 63 -3.32 28.58 0.06
N PRO A 64 -2.81 29.39 -0.88
CA PRO A 64 -2.40 30.77 -0.63
C PRO A 64 -3.54 31.64 -0.11
N MET A 65 -3.20 32.66 0.69
CA MET A 65 -4.14 33.55 1.36
C MET A 65 -5.06 34.26 0.38
N ASP A 66 -4.55 34.79 -0.72
CA ASP A 66 -5.34 35.45 -1.75
C ASP A 66 -6.31 34.47 -2.45
N VAL A 67 -5.93 33.24 -2.62
CA VAL A 67 -6.79 32.18 -3.17
C VAL A 67 -7.94 31.84 -2.21
N GLN A 68 -7.67 31.84 -0.89
CA GLN A 68 -8.68 31.58 0.15
C GLN A 68 -9.72 32.73 0.20
N LEU A 69 -9.30 33.96 -0.06
CA LEU A 69 -10.14 35.12 -0.02
C LEU A 69 -10.87 35.42 -1.35
N ALA A 70 -10.46 34.75 -2.42
CA ALA A 70 -11.03 35.01 -3.74
C ALA A 70 -12.46 34.50 -3.88
N GLU A 71 -13.30 35.30 -4.52
CA GLU A 71 -14.67 34.92 -4.84
C GLU A 71 -14.74 33.89 -5.96
N VAL A 72 -15.50 32.80 -5.75
CA VAL A 72 -15.76 31.76 -6.75
C VAL A 72 -17.17 31.94 -7.30
N LYS A 73 -17.29 32.56 -8.49
CA LYS A 73 -18.58 32.82 -9.14
C LYS A 73 -19.38 31.56 -9.48
N LYS A 74 -18.71 30.45 -9.78
CA LYS A 74 -19.34 29.17 -10.12
C LYS A 74 -18.59 28.05 -9.47
N PHE A 75 -19.21 27.42 -8.48
CA PHE A 75 -18.70 26.18 -7.88
C PHE A 75 -19.13 24.97 -8.70
N VAL A 76 -18.15 24.16 -9.17
CA VAL A 76 -18.42 22.93 -9.90
C VAL A 76 -17.62 21.81 -9.24
N TRP A 77 -18.33 20.84 -8.66
CA TRP A 77 -17.70 19.65 -8.13
C TRP A 77 -17.57 18.59 -9.25
N PRO A 78 -16.36 18.11 -9.57
CA PRO A 78 -16.18 17.12 -10.62
C PRO A 78 -16.84 15.78 -10.25
N GLU A 79 -17.59 15.20 -11.18
CA GLU A 79 -18.19 13.87 -11.01
C GLU A 79 -17.13 12.78 -11.06
N GLU A 80 -16.15 12.90 -11.96
CA GLU A 80 -15.08 11.93 -12.17
C GLU A 80 -13.70 12.54 -12.00
N VAL A 81 -12.75 11.69 -11.61
CA VAL A 81 -11.32 12.01 -11.56
C VAL A 81 -10.60 11.31 -12.69
N ASN A 82 -9.97 12.08 -13.56
CA ASN A 82 -9.15 11.54 -14.64
C ASN A 82 -7.74 12.12 -14.57
N LEU A 83 -6.85 11.43 -13.87
CA LEU A 83 -5.45 11.77 -13.76
C LEU A 83 -4.64 11.04 -14.85
N ARG A 84 -3.89 11.80 -15.64
CA ARG A 84 -3.12 11.26 -16.76
C ARG A 84 -2.08 10.23 -16.32
N THR A 85 -1.40 10.48 -15.21
CA THR A 85 -0.23 9.72 -14.75
C THR A 85 -0.51 8.80 -13.57
N TYR A 86 -1.67 8.90 -12.92
CA TYR A 86 -2.03 8.12 -11.75
C TYR A 86 -3.20 7.19 -12.04
N LYS A 87 -2.90 5.92 -12.31
CA LYS A 87 -3.88 4.87 -12.63
C LYS A 87 -3.54 3.60 -11.87
N PRO A 88 -3.96 3.47 -10.60
CA PRO A 88 -3.65 2.29 -9.81
C PRO A 88 -4.28 1.03 -10.41
N THR A 89 -3.54 -0.07 -10.40
CA THR A 89 -3.97 -1.36 -10.94
C THR A 89 -4.49 -2.24 -9.81
N TYR A 90 -5.75 -2.66 -9.89
CA TYR A 90 -6.39 -3.53 -8.89
C TYR A 90 -6.56 -4.99 -9.37
N LYS A 91 -6.33 -5.25 -10.65
CA LYS A 91 -6.47 -6.60 -11.21
C LYS A 91 -5.11 -7.27 -11.32
N GLY A 92 -4.96 -8.45 -10.73
CA GLY A 92 -3.76 -9.26 -10.87
C GLY A 92 -3.53 -9.73 -12.30
N ASN A 93 -2.28 -9.90 -12.68
CA ASN A 93 -1.90 -10.42 -14.00
C ASN A 93 -2.25 -11.91 -14.10
N THR A 94 -3.08 -12.28 -15.07
CA THR A 94 -3.55 -13.66 -15.27
C THR A 94 -2.41 -14.67 -15.50
N ALA A 95 -1.33 -14.27 -16.18
CA ALA A 95 -0.19 -15.14 -16.42
C ALA A 95 0.57 -15.42 -15.10
N GLN A 96 0.73 -14.41 -14.25
CA GLN A 96 1.35 -14.58 -12.93
C GLN A 96 0.48 -15.42 -12.00
N LEU A 97 -0.84 -15.23 -12.02
CA LEU A 97 -1.77 -16.10 -11.26
C LEU A 97 -1.68 -17.56 -11.70
N LYS A 98 -1.55 -17.85 -13.00
CA LYS A 98 -1.32 -19.22 -13.49
C LYS A 98 0.02 -19.79 -13.00
N LYS A 99 1.09 -18.98 -12.95
CA LYS A 99 2.38 -19.41 -12.38
C LYS A 99 2.27 -19.71 -10.89
N LEU A 100 1.57 -18.86 -10.12
CA LEU A 100 1.28 -19.10 -8.71
C LEU A 100 0.58 -20.44 -8.51
N MET A 101 -0.50 -20.71 -9.26
CA MET A 101 -1.24 -21.97 -9.12
C MET A 101 -0.39 -23.19 -9.47
N LYS A 102 0.50 -23.07 -10.47
CA LYS A 102 1.45 -24.14 -10.81
C LYS A 102 2.48 -24.34 -9.69
N ALA A 103 3.02 -23.25 -9.13
CA ALA A 103 3.96 -23.32 -8.01
C ALA A 103 3.31 -23.93 -6.76
N LEU A 104 2.06 -23.55 -6.46
CA LEU A 104 1.29 -24.10 -5.34
C LEU A 104 1.06 -25.61 -5.50
N ALA A 105 0.70 -26.07 -6.70
CA ALA A 105 0.51 -27.49 -6.97
C ALA A 105 1.80 -28.33 -6.84
N ALA A 106 2.97 -27.71 -7.05
CA ALA A 106 4.27 -28.36 -6.92
C ALA A 106 4.87 -28.25 -5.52
N SER A 107 4.39 -27.33 -4.69
CA SER A 107 4.91 -27.08 -3.35
C SER A 107 4.50 -28.18 -2.37
N ARG A 108 5.42 -28.50 -1.46
CA ARG A 108 5.17 -29.44 -0.36
C ARG A 108 4.88 -28.73 0.96
N ARG A 109 5.36 -27.50 1.11
CA ARG A 109 5.24 -26.70 2.35
C ARG A 109 4.92 -25.26 2.01
N PRO A 110 3.75 -25.01 1.38
CA PRO A 110 3.33 -23.64 1.09
C PRO A 110 2.94 -22.93 2.38
N ILE A 111 3.18 -21.61 2.43
CA ILE A 111 2.68 -20.75 3.49
C ILE A 111 2.13 -19.46 2.90
N LEU A 112 1.05 -18.97 3.48
CA LEU A 112 0.43 -17.69 3.13
C LEU A 112 0.68 -16.69 4.24
N CYS A 113 1.34 -15.57 3.92
CA CYS A 113 1.54 -14.44 4.82
C CYS A 113 0.62 -13.28 4.43
N THR A 114 -0.20 -12.84 5.37
CA THR A 114 -1.12 -11.73 5.18
C THR A 114 -0.62 -10.45 5.83
N GLY A 115 -0.83 -9.33 5.17
CA GLY A 115 -0.50 -8.01 5.69
C GLY A 115 -1.69 -7.07 5.75
N GLY A 116 -1.41 -5.80 6.09
CA GLY A 116 -2.43 -4.75 6.21
C GLY A 116 -3.20 -4.47 4.93
N GLY A 117 -2.62 -4.76 3.77
CA GLY A 117 -3.30 -4.63 2.48
C GLY A 117 -4.54 -5.51 2.35
N VAL A 118 -4.55 -6.67 3.01
CA VAL A 118 -5.72 -7.58 3.03
C VAL A 118 -6.89 -6.93 3.79
N HIS A 119 -6.63 -6.19 4.87
CA HIS A 119 -7.67 -5.42 5.57
C HIS A 119 -8.17 -4.24 4.72
N LEU A 120 -7.24 -3.50 4.13
CA LEU A 120 -7.57 -2.33 3.31
C LEU A 120 -8.46 -2.66 2.12
N CYS A 121 -8.29 -3.83 1.51
CA CYS A 121 -9.17 -4.30 0.42
C CYS A 121 -10.35 -5.15 0.89
N GLN A 122 -10.58 -5.27 2.22
CA GLN A 122 -11.61 -6.12 2.82
C GLN A 122 -11.52 -7.61 2.40
N GLY A 123 -10.30 -8.06 2.09
CA GLY A 123 -10.03 -9.38 1.49
C GLY A 123 -9.93 -10.54 2.48
N ALA A 124 -10.16 -10.34 3.79
CA ALA A 124 -9.97 -11.39 4.80
C ALA A 124 -10.79 -12.66 4.54
N GLY A 125 -12.05 -12.51 4.11
CA GLY A 125 -12.91 -13.65 3.75
C GLY A 125 -12.39 -14.45 2.56
N VAL A 126 -11.87 -13.76 1.53
CA VAL A 126 -11.28 -14.40 0.33
C VAL A 126 -10.01 -15.16 0.69
N VAL A 127 -9.14 -14.54 1.49
CA VAL A 127 -7.89 -15.16 1.97
C VAL A 127 -8.19 -16.42 2.77
N ARG A 128 -9.18 -16.36 3.67
CA ARG A 128 -9.60 -17.52 4.48
C ARG A 128 -10.08 -18.65 3.58
N ALA A 129 -11.04 -18.38 2.69
CA ALA A 129 -11.56 -19.38 1.78
C ALA A 129 -10.47 -20.01 0.89
N PHE A 130 -9.49 -19.21 0.45
CA PHE A 130 -8.34 -19.71 -0.30
C PHE A 130 -7.47 -20.64 0.55
N ALA A 131 -7.12 -20.23 1.77
CA ALA A 131 -6.30 -21.02 2.68
C ALA A 131 -6.99 -22.35 3.06
N GLU A 132 -8.27 -22.32 3.37
CA GLU A 132 -9.08 -23.51 3.66
C GLU A 132 -9.18 -24.47 2.47
N LYS A 133 -9.48 -23.93 1.28
CA LYS A 133 -9.59 -24.75 0.06
C LYS A 133 -8.32 -25.51 -0.29
N TYR A 134 -7.17 -24.91 -0.08
CA TYR A 134 -5.87 -25.53 -0.42
C TYR A 134 -5.10 -26.03 0.79
N ASN A 135 -5.69 -25.99 1.98
CA ASN A 135 -5.11 -26.40 3.26
C ASN A 135 -3.73 -25.75 3.49
N ILE A 136 -3.64 -24.43 3.31
CA ILE A 136 -2.39 -23.68 3.42
C ILE A 136 -2.31 -23.02 4.80
N PRO A 137 -1.26 -23.27 5.60
CA PRO A 137 -1.01 -22.54 6.83
C PRO A 137 -0.88 -21.01 6.57
N VAL A 138 -1.45 -20.22 7.48
CA VAL A 138 -1.47 -18.77 7.39
C VAL A 138 -0.70 -18.15 8.55
N ILE A 139 0.18 -17.23 8.22
CA ILE A 139 0.83 -16.33 9.16
C ILE A 139 0.43 -14.90 8.82
N SER A 140 0.60 -13.98 9.75
CA SER A 140 0.34 -12.56 9.49
C SER A 140 1.51 -11.69 9.90
N THR A 141 1.70 -10.57 9.21
CA THR A 141 2.46 -9.45 9.78
C THR A 141 1.64 -8.79 10.90
N MET A 142 2.24 -7.91 11.70
CA MET A 142 1.51 -7.16 12.74
C MET A 142 0.25 -6.47 12.18
N MET A 143 0.36 -5.85 11.00
CA MET A 143 -0.78 -5.19 10.34
C MET A 143 -1.77 -6.15 9.68
N GLY A 144 -1.45 -7.43 9.60
CA GLY A 144 -2.32 -8.48 9.07
C GLY A 144 -3.06 -9.28 10.16
N ILE A 145 -2.81 -8.99 11.44
CA ILE A 145 -3.53 -9.65 12.55
C ILE A 145 -5.04 -9.42 12.38
N GLY A 146 -5.82 -10.51 12.52
CA GLY A 146 -7.28 -10.47 12.33
C GLY A 146 -7.74 -10.82 10.90
N THR A 147 -6.85 -10.96 9.92
CA THR A 147 -7.22 -11.48 8.59
C THR A 147 -7.64 -12.95 8.65
N MET A 148 -7.11 -13.69 9.63
CA MET A 148 -7.51 -15.05 9.99
C MET A 148 -7.90 -15.06 11.47
N PRO A 149 -8.99 -15.73 11.90
CA PRO A 149 -9.30 -15.87 13.32
C PRO A 149 -8.16 -16.55 14.08
N THR A 150 -7.85 -16.05 15.27
CA THR A 150 -6.71 -16.53 16.07
C THR A 150 -6.79 -18.03 16.40
N GLN A 151 -8.00 -18.57 16.58
CA GLN A 151 -8.23 -19.99 16.89
C GLN A 151 -8.40 -20.87 15.65
N HIS A 152 -8.23 -20.31 14.46
CA HIS A 152 -8.37 -21.09 13.23
C HIS A 152 -7.23 -22.10 13.12
N PRO A 153 -7.48 -23.39 12.79
CA PRO A 153 -6.46 -24.45 12.79
C PRO A 153 -5.31 -24.20 11.81
N LEU A 154 -5.52 -23.42 10.76
CA LEU A 154 -4.47 -23.03 9.81
C LEU A 154 -3.69 -21.78 10.24
N TYR A 155 -4.10 -21.05 11.28
CA TYR A 155 -3.41 -19.84 11.68
C TYR A 155 -2.24 -20.13 12.62
N MET A 156 -1.03 -19.82 12.21
CA MET A 156 0.20 -20.09 12.95
C MET A 156 0.71 -18.87 13.75
N GLY A 157 0.01 -17.74 13.70
CA GLY A 157 0.35 -16.54 14.46
C GLY A 157 1.07 -15.46 13.66
N MET A 158 1.63 -14.50 14.40
CA MET A 158 2.32 -13.35 13.83
C MET A 158 3.79 -13.66 13.53
N LEU A 159 4.23 -13.24 12.35
CA LEU A 159 5.62 -13.26 11.88
C LEU A 159 6.38 -12.02 12.37
N GLY A 160 7.66 -12.16 12.60
CA GLY A 160 8.58 -11.05 12.83
C GLY A 160 9.33 -11.12 14.16
N ASN A 161 10.10 -10.06 14.47
CA ASN A 161 10.96 -10.00 15.66
C ASN A 161 10.20 -10.20 16.98
N ASN A 162 8.97 -9.70 17.03
CA ASN A 162 8.05 -9.87 18.17
C ASN A 162 6.98 -10.93 17.87
N GLY A 163 7.19 -11.75 16.85
CA GLY A 163 6.26 -12.79 16.41
C GLY A 163 6.39 -14.09 17.18
N GLY A 164 5.45 -14.99 16.92
CA GLY A 164 5.45 -16.33 17.51
C GLY A 164 6.50 -17.25 16.89
N MET A 165 7.04 -18.17 17.69
CA MET A 165 8.03 -19.15 17.21
C MET A 165 7.46 -20.02 16.08
N ALA A 166 6.19 -20.42 16.16
CA ALA A 166 5.54 -21.23 15.14
C ALA A 166 5.49 -20.53 13.78
N ALA A 167 5.07 -19.25 13.75
CA ALA A 167 5.02 -18.46 12.52
C ALA A 167 6.41 -18.22 11.91
N ASN A 168 7.40 -17.89 12.73
CA ASN A 168 8.76 -17.68 12.28
C ASN A 168 9.38 -18.98 11.74
N ARG A 169 9.17 -20.09 12.42
CA ARG A 169 9.66 -21.40 11.98
C ARG A 169 8.99 -21.85 10.68
N ALA A 170 7.69 -21.64 10.56
CA ALA A 170 6.93 -22.02 9.38
C ALA A 170 7.47 -21.33 8.09
N VAL A 171 7.83 -20.07 8.17
CA VAL A 171 8.41 -19.36 7.02
C VAL A 171 9.82 -19.85 6.68
N VAL A 172 10.59 -20.25 7.69
CA VAL A 172 11.92 -20.84 7.48
C VAL A 172 11.82 -22.20 6.76
N ASP A 173 10.85 -23.01 7.14
CA ASP A 173 10.69 -24.38 6.61
C ASP A 173 9.89 -24.43 5.29
N ALA A 174 9.24 -23.33 4.90
CA ALA A 174 8.46 -23.24 3.67
C ALA A 174 9.33 -23.35 2.41
N ASP A 175 8.81 -23.97 1.35
CA ASP A 175 9.37 -23.98 0.01
C ASP A 175 8.68 -22.95 -0.94
N LEU A 176 7.45 -22.57 -0.60
CA LEU A 176 6.67 -21.55 -1.27
C LEU A 176 6.11 -20.57 -0.23
N VAL A 177 6.40 -19.29 -0.40
CA VAL A 177 5.86 -18.22 0.46
C VAL A 177 5.03 -17.25 -0.39
N ILE A 178 3.75 -17.12 -0.06
CA ILE A 178 2.83 -16.20 -0.71
C ILE A 178 2.63 -15.01 0.23
N MET A 179 3.16 -13.85 -0.15
CA MET A 179 2.97 -12.59 0.57
C MET A 179 1.77 -11.85 -0.04
N ALA A 180 0.71 -11.65 0.72
CA ALA A 180 -0.50 -10.97 0.27
C ALA A 180 -0.72 -9.66 1.04
N GLY A 181 -0.60 -8.52 0.35
CA GLY A 181 -0.76 -7.19 0.93
C GLY A 181 0.20 -6.93 2.11
N ALA A 182 1.42 -7.47 2.03
CA ALA A 182 2.40 -7.41 3.10
C ALA A 182 3.75 -6.94 2.57
N ARG A 183 4.29 -5.87 3.12
CA ARG A 183 5.64 -5.42 2.82
C ARG A 183 6.67 -6.37 3.43
N LEU A 184 7.77 -6.59 2.71
CA LEU A 184 8.94 -7.31 3.23
C LEU A 184 9.78 -6.37 4.11
N ALA A 185 9.17 -5.83 5.18
CA ALA A 185 9.81 -4.85 6.05
C ALA A 185 10.70 -5.53 7.10
N ASP A 186 11.72 -4.81 7.58
CA ASP A 186 12.71 -5.25 8.56
C ASP A 186 12.11 -5.77 9.89
N ARG A 187 10.98 -5.20 10.32
CA ARG A 187 10.27 -5.62 11.53
C ARG A 187 9.58 -6.98 11.39
N ALA A 188 9.21 -7.35 10.17
CA ALA A 188 8.64 -8.64 9.87
C ALA A 188 9.70 -9.68 9.49
N LEU A 189 10.79 -9.25 8.86
CA LEU A 189 11.82 -10.12 8.30
C LEU A 189 13.21 -9.50 8.46
N SER A 190 14.03 -10.04 9.35
CA SER A 190 15.35 -9.46 9.67
C SER A 190 16.32 -9.47 8.48
N ASN A 191 16.26 -10.51 7.63
CA ASN A 191 17.07 -10.61 6.41
C ASN A 191 16.27 -11.34 5.32
N PRO A 192 15.38 -10.63 4.61
CA PRO A 192 14.49 -11.27 3.64
C PRO A 192 15.24 -11.94 2.48
N THR A 193 16.36 -11.39 2.02
CA THR A 193 17.14 -11.96 0.93
C THR A 193 17.65 -13.37 1.28
N GLU A 194 18.24 -13.55 2.45
CA GLU A 194 18.72 -14.87 2.90
C GLU A 194 17.57 -15.80 3.26
N LEU A 195 16.51 -15.29 3.90
CA LEU A 195 15.35 -16.10 4.30
C LEU A 195 14.65 -16.75 3.10
N PHE A 196 14.56 -16.03 1.97
CA PHE A 196 13.89 -16.55 0.77
C PHE A 196 14.83 -17.23 -0.24
N LYS A 197 16.11 -17.34 0.06
CA LYS A 197 17.08 -18.04 -0.78
C LYS A 197 16.67 -19.51 -1.00
N GLY A 198 16.57 -19.91 -2.26
CA GLY A 198 16.13 -21.26 -2.63
C GLY A 198 14.64 -21.54 -2.48
N LYS A 199 13.83 -20.53 -2.16
CA LYS A 199 12.37 -20.63 -2.05
C LYS A 199 11.68 -19.92 -3.22
N THR A 200 10.45 -20.32 -3.51
CA THR A 200 9.59 -19.56 -4.42
C THR A 200 8.87 -18.47 -3.61
N LEU A 201 9.19 -17.20 -3.88
CA LEU A 201 8.52 -16.04 -3.28
C LEU A 201 7.50 -15.48 -4.26
N VAL A 202 6.24 -15.44 -3.84
CA VAL A 202 5.13 -14.77 -4.52
C VAL A 202 4.80 -13.50 -3.75
N HIS A 203 4.66 -12.37 -4.44
CA HIS A 203 4.33 -11.11 -3.80
C HIS A 203 3.13 -10.45 -4.49
N ILE A 204 2.01 -10.39 -3.78
CA ILE A 204 0.75 -9.79 -4.24
C ILE A 204 0.57 -8.47 -3.51
N ASP A 205 0.72 -7.38 -4.22
CA ASP A 205 0.55 -6.04 -3.66
C ASP A 205 -0.09 -5.10 -4.70
N VAL A 206 -0.79 -4.07 -4.22
CA VAL A 206 -1.38 -3.01 -5.04
C VAL A 206 -0.33 -1.97 -5.44
N ASP A 207 0.75 -1.87 -4.65
CA ASP A 207 1.84 -0.94 -4.87
C ASP A 207 2.99 -1.64 -5.61
N PRO A 208 3.18 -1.37 -6.91
CA PRO A 208 4.25 -2.00 -7.68
C PRO A 208 5.65 -1.65 -7.15
N ALA A 209 5.82 -0.54 -6.43
CA ALA A 209 7.09 -0.14 -5.85
C ALA A 209 7.51 -1.01 -4.64
N GLU A 210 6.58 -1.72 -4.01
CA GLU A 210 6.90 -2.65 -2.92
C GLU A 210 7.29 -4.04 -3.44
N ILE A 211 6.87 -4.41 -4.66
CA ILE A 211 7.15 -5.72 -5.24
C ILE A 211 8.64 -5.84 -5.61
N GLY A 212 9.34 -6.75 -4.95
CA GLY A 212 10.76 -6.99 -5.19
C GLY A 212 11.72 -5.97 -4.58
N LYS A 213 11.23 -5.02 -3.78
CA LYS A 213 12.04 -3.95 -3.17
C LYS A 213 13.10 -4.47 -2.20
N ASN A 214 12.74 -5.40 -1.32
CA ASN A 214 13.60 -5.87 -0.24
C ASN A 214 14.07 -7.32 -0.41
N ALA A 215 13.52 -8.06 -1.36
CA ALA A 215 13.98 -9.40 -1.72
C ALA A 215 13.61 -9.72 -3.18
N PRO A 216 14.40 -10.55 -3.88
CA PRO A 216 14.03 -11.03 -5.21
C PRO A 216 12.71 -11.81 -5.17
N VAL A 217 11.76 -11.43 -6.02
CA VAL A 217 10.44 -12.06 -6.13
C VAL A 217 10.40 -12.99 -7.34
N SER A 218 9.96 -14.23 -7.13
CA SER A 218 9.84 -15.23 -8.19
C SER A 218 8.60 -15.01 -9.05
N ILE A 219 7.49 -14.58 -8.41
CA ILE A 219 6.18 -14.37 -9.04
C ILE A 219 5.58 -13.08 -8.47
N PRO A 220 5.67 -11.94 -9.23
CA PRO A 220 5.08 -10.68 -8.83
C PRO A 220 3.56 -10.63 -9.12
#